data_47cf04d3b437ce88e31e44c44f347256
#
_entry.id   47cf04d3b437ce88e31e44c44f347256
#
_cell.length_a   1.000
_cell.length_b   1.000
_cell.length_c   1.000
_cell.angle_alpha   90.00
_cell.angle_beta   90.00
_cell.angle_gamma   90.00
#
_symmetry.space_group_name_H-M   'P 1'
#
loop_
_entity.id
_entity.type
_entity.pdbx_description
1 polymer ?
#
loop_
_entity_poly.entity_id
_entity_poly.type
_entity_poly.pdbx_seq_one_letter_code
_entity_poly.pdbx_strand_id
1 'polypeptide(L)'
;RANPTPAGLEGYIALATELGARTLEIWAGWTRELSDDDLRALGDRLRGLGMEPVGSSGLHHADPVNSISIARGLGAKVCRFALTPILCGDRNAAGPRWNELVADAWSKLRQLAPLAAEAGVTIAIENHQDFTSAELVKFCTDAGPNVGIVFDTANTFPVAESPLDFTRIIAPHVRYAHLKDYNVQFTPEGYRLIRCASGDGAVPFKEMFEIIGKHHQTLPAAIEIGALEARHVRLFTPDWWTGYAPKQASALAAALLAAQRNKLADDADYRTPWEKQEDGDALIN
;
A
#
# COMPACT_ATOMS: atom_id res chain seq x y z
N ARG A 1 -10.14 -7.74 18.61
CA ARG A 1 -11.51 -8.27 18.45
C ARG A 1 -12.05 -7.76 17.12
N ALA A 2 -12.73 -8.58 16.34
CA ALA A 2 -13.42 -8.10 15.15
C ALA A 2 -14.55 -7.13 15.58
N ASN A 3 -14.78 -6.09 14.78
CA ASN A 3 -15.95 -5.25 14.96
C ASN A 3 -17.19 -6.15 15.00
N PRO A 4 -18.00 -6.13 16.07
CA PRO A 4 -19.17 -7.01 16.19
C PRO A 4 -20.22 -6.80 15.09
N THR A 5 -20.20 -5.64 14.45
CA THR A 5 -21.10 -5.32 13.33
C THR A 5 -20.29 -4.68 12.19
N PRO A 6 -19.67 -5.49 11.30
CA PRO A 6 -18.96 -4.95 10.16
C PRO A 6 -19.91 -4.06 9.32
N ALA A 7 -19.49 -2.84 9.05
CA ALA A 7 -20.29 -1.90 8.26
C ALA A 7 -20.54 -2.38 6.82
N GLY A 8 -19.69 -3.31 6.34
CA GLY A 8 -19.73 -3.79 4.96
C GLY A 8 -19.50 -2.69 3.95
N LEU A 9 -19.72 -3.00 2.67
CA LEU A 9 -19.55 -2.04 1.57
C LEU A 9 -20.47 -0.81 1.72
N GLU A 10 -21.71 -1.01 2.12
CA GLU A 10 -22.67 0.09 2.26
C GLU A 10 -22.30 1.06 3.37
N GLY A 11 -21.88 0.56 4.53
CA GLY A 11 -21.42 1.41 5.62
C GLY A 11 -20.13 2.16 5.25
N TYR A 12 -19.24 1.51 4.49
CA TYR A 12 -18.02 2.13 3.98
C TYR A 12 -18.32 3.29 3.00
N ILE A 13 -19.28 3.09 2.07
CA ILE A 13 -19.75 4.15 1.15
C ILE A 13 -20.41 5.29 1.93
N ALA A 14 -21.23 4.98 2.94
CA ALA A 14 -21.89 5.99 3.76
C ALA A 14 -20.86 6.86 4.50
N LEU A 15 -19.90 6.25 5.16
CA LEU A 15 -18.81 6.95 5.86
C LEU A 15 -17.97 7.82 4.90
N ALA A 16 -17.59 7.26 3.74
CA ALA A 16 -16.82 8.00 2.74
C ALA A 16 -17.59 9.23 2.22
N THR A 17 -18.93 9.10 2.07
CA THR A 17 -19.81 10.20 1.67
C THR A 17 -19.86 11.29 2.75
N GLU A 18 -20.03 10.89 4.01
CA GLU A 18 -20.06 11.80 5.16
C GLU A 18 -18.73 12.59 5.29
N LEU A 19 -17.61 11.92 5.07
CA LEU A 19 -16.29 12.53 5.09
C LEU A 19 -15.95 13.36 3.83
N GLY A 20 -16.81 13.38 2.83
CA GLY A 20 -16.59 14.10 1.57
C GLY A 20 -15.45 13.52 0.73
N ALA A 21 -15.23 12.21 0.80
CA ALA A 21 -14.23 11.54 -0.01
C ALA A 21 -14.51 11.72 -1.51
N ARG A 22 -13.44 11.88 -2.30
CA ARG A 22 -13.50 11.99 -3.76
C ARG A 22 -13.01 10.74 -4.49
N THR A 23 -12.42 9.83 -3.77
CA THR A 23 -11.93 8.55 -4.27
C THR A 23 -12.33 7.47 -3.28
N LEU A 24 -12.79 6.32 -3.76
CA LEU A 24 -13.10 5.19 -2.91
C LEU A 24 -12.47 3.93 -3.49
N GLU A 25 -11.61 3.29 -2.70
CA GLU A 25 -10.99 2.03 -3.07
C GLU A 25 -11.91 0.87 -2.71
N ILE A 26 -12.28 0.08 -3.71
CA ILE A 26 -13.19 -1.05 -3.60
C ILE A 26 -12.41 -2.35 -3.70
N TRP A 27 -12.36 -3.09 -2.60
CA TRP A 27 -11.75 -4.41 -2.60
C TRP A 27 -12.60 -5.41 -3.40
N ALA A 28 -11.97 -6.07 -4.37
CA ALA A 28 -12.63 -7.03 -5.26
C ALA A 28 -13.40 -8.14 -4.51
N GLY A 29 -12.95 -8.51 -3.30
CA GLY A 29 -13.64 -9.50 -2.48
C GLY A 29 -15.05 -9.06 -2.02
N TRP A 30 -15.36 -7.78 -1.96
CA TRP A 30 -16.69 -7.29 -1.61
C TRP A 30 -17.68 -7.33 -2.77
N THR A 31 -17.16 -7.39 -4.00
CA THR A 31 -17.97 -7.21 -5.23
C THR A 31 -17.85 -8.40 -6.18
N ARG A 32 -17.16 -9.46 -5.80
CA ARG A 32 -16.91 -10.63 -6.66
C ARG A 32 -18.16 -11.38 -7.09
N GLU A 33 -19.25 -11.29 -6.32
CA GLU A 33 -20.52 -11.95 -6.60
C GLU A 33 -21.52 -11.03 -7.35
N LEU A 34 -21.15 -9.77 -7.62
CA LEU A 34 -22.00 -8.83 -8.33
C LEU A 34 -21.97 -9.12 -9.84
N SER A 35 -23.13 -8.97 -10.48
CA SER A 35 -23.22 -9.01 -11.94
C SER A 35 -22.55 -7.78 -12.58
N ASP A 36 -22.30 -7.85 -13.88
CA ASP A 36 -21.77 -6.69 -14.63
C ASP A 36 -22.72 -5.48 -14.56
N ASP A 37 -24.03 -5.70 -14.51
CA ASP A 37 -25.01 -4.64 -14.36
C ASP A 37 -24.98 -4.01 -12.97
N ASP A 38 -24.85 -4.82 -11.91
CA ASP A 38 -24.71 -4.34 -10.55
C ASP A 38 -23.39 -3.57 -10.33
N LEU A 39 -22.30 -4.04 -10.93
CA LEU A 39 -21.01 -3.33 -10.89
C LEU A 39 -21.10 -1.96 -11.56
N ARG A 40 -21.77 -1.88 -12.73
CA ARG A 40 -22.00 -0.60 -13.41
C ARG A 40 -22.88 0.34 -12.55
N ALA A 41 -23.96 -0.19 -12.01
CA ALA A 41 -24.86 0.58 -11.14
C ALA A 41 -24.14 1.11 -9.89
N LEU A 42 -23.28 0.29 -9.27
CA LEU A 42 -22.45 0.70 -8.14
C LEU A 42 -21.47 1.81 -8.55
N GLY A 43 -20.77 1.65 -9.66
CA GLY A 43 -19.85 2.66 -10.18
C GLY A 43 -20.54 4.01 -10.49
N ASP A 44 -21.72 3.96 -11.12
CA ASP A 44 -22.52 5.15 -11.41
C ASP A 44 -23.00 5.83 -10.12
N ARG A 45 -23.43 5.05 -9.15
CA ARG A 45 -23.81 5.56 -7.82
C ARG A 45 -22.63 6.26 -7.13
N LEU A 46 -21.43 5.68 -7.13
CA LEU A 46 -20.25 6.30 -6.54
C LEU A 46 -19.93 7.64 -7.21
N ARG A 47 -19.92 7.69 -8.54
CA ARG A 47 -19.73 8.94 -9.28
C ARG A 47 -20.84 9.96 -9.00
N GLY A 48 -22.08 9.52 -8.88
CA GLY A 48 -23.21 10.36 -8.47
C GLY A 48 -23.04 10.96 -7.07
N LEU A 49 -22.29 10.29 -6.19
CA LEU A 49 -21.88 10.79 -4.86
C LEU A 49 -20.58 11.62 -4.91
N GLY A 50 -20.00 11.84 -6.08
CA GLY A 50 -18.77 12.62 -6.26
C GLY A 50 -17.47 11.82 -6.01
N MET A 51 -17.57 10.48 -5.97
CA MET A 51 -16.43 9.58 -5.71
C MET A 51 -16.03 8.80 -6.97
N GLU A 52 -14.76 8.83 -7.32
CA GLU A 52 -14.18 7.97 -8.35
C GLU A 52 -13.79 6.61 -7.74
N PRO A 53 -14.29 5.48 -8.30
CA PRO A 53 -13.89 4.15 -7.82
C PRO A 53 -12.47 3.80 -8.22
N VAL A 54 -11.76 3.12 -7.34
CA VAL A 54 -10.48 2.45 -7.58
C VAL A 54 -10.64 0.98 -7.23
N GLY A 55 -10.25 0.07 -8.12
CA GLY A 55 -10.24 -1.35 -7.83
C GLY A 55 -9.08 -1.74 -6.91
N SER A 56 -9.26 -2.75 -6.07
CA SER A 56 -8.22 -3.23 -5.16
C SER A 56 -8.20 -4.75 -5.05
N SER A 57 -7.01 -5.33 -5.17
CA SER A 57 -6.77 -6.77 -5.08
C SER A 57 -5.31 -7.07 -4.70
N GLY A 58 -4.92 -8.34 -4.81
CA GLY A 58 -3.54 -8.80 -4.70
C GLY A 58 -3.23 -9.88 -5.74
N LEU A 59 -2.02 -9.88 -6.29
CA LEU A 59 -1.58 -10.91 -7.24
C LEU A 59 -1.50 -12.30 -6.61
N HIS A 60 -1.33 -12.36 -5.30
CA HIS A 60 -1.34 -13.61 -4.53
C HIS A 60 -2.76 -14.15 -4.27
N HIS A 61 -3.82 -13.42 -4.62
CA HIS A 61 -5.19 -13.89 -4.53
C HIS A 61 -5.52 -14.88 -5.66
N ALA A 62 -6.61 -15.65 -5.48
CA ALA A 62 -6.94 -16.76 -6.38
C ALA A 62 -7.30 -16.32 -7.81
N ASP A 63 -7.91 -15.13 -7.99
CA ASP A 63 -8.38 -14.67 -9.29
C ASP A 63 -8.10 -13.18 -9.54
N PRO A 64 -6.86 -12.83 -9.90
CA PRO A 64 -6.51 -11.46 -10.23
C PRO A 64 -7.11 -10.99 -11.58
N VAL A 65 -7.46 -11.90 -12.50
CA VAL A 65 -8.11 -11.56 -13.77
C VAL A 65 -9.51 -11.02 -13.53
N ASN A 66 -10.28 -11.67 -12.67
CA ASN A 66 -11.61 -11.18 -12.28
C ASN A 66 -11.55 -9.79 -11.63
N SER A 67 -10.47 -9.47 -10.92
CA SER A 67 -10.29 -8.14 -10.32
C SER A 67 -10.20 -7.03 -11.38
N ILE A 68 -9.63 -7.30 -12.56
CA ILE A 68 -9.63 -6.36 -13.70
C ILE A 68 -11.05 -6.22 -14.27
N SER A 69 -11.79 -7.32 -14.39
CA SER A 69 -13.19 -7.27 -14.86
C SER A 69 -14.08 -6.48 -13.91
N ILE A 70 -13.92 -6.66 -12.60
CA ILE A 70 -14.61 -5.89 -11.57
C ILE A 70 -14.25 -4.40 -11.69
N ALA A 71 -12.97 -4.04 -11.79
CA ALA A 71 -12.54 -2.67 -11.94
C ALA A 71 -13.14 -2.02 -13.19
N ARG A 72 -13.17 -2.74 -14.33
CA ARG A 72 -13.83 -2.29 -15.55
C ARG A 72 -15.33 -2.09 -15.35
N GLY A 73 -16.02 -3.03 -14.71
CA GLY A 73 -17.45 -2.96 -14.41
C GLY A 73 -17.81 -1.72 -13.57
N LEU A 74 -17.01 -1.43 -12.56
CA LEU A 74 -17.11 -0.21 -11.73
C LEU A 74 -16.79 1.08 -12.52
N GLY A 75 -16.19 0.98 -13.71
CA GLY A 75 -15.65 2.12 -14.45
C GLY A 75 -14.38 2.72 -13.82
N ALA A 76 -13.71 1.98 -12.95
CA ALA A 76 -12.44 2.38 -12.32
C ALA A 76 -11.34 2.51 -13.38
N LYS A 77 -10.52 3.57 -13.26
CA LYS A 77 -9.38 3.80 -14.16
C LYS A 77 -8.10 3.14 -13.64
N VAL A 78 -8.06 2.82 -12.36
CA VAL A 78 -6.91 2.20 -11.68
C VAL A 78 -7.41 0.98 -10.91
N CYS A 79 -6.63 -0.10 -10.96
CA CYS A 79 -6.77 -1.25 -10.09
C CYS A 79 -5.46 -1.49 -9.34
N ARG A 80 -5.50 -1.37 -8.01
CA ARG A 80 -4.37 -1.59 -7.12
C ARG A 80 -4.14 -3.09 -6.93
N PHE A 81 -2.86 -3.49 -6.93
CA PHE A 81 -2.45 -4.86 -6.60
C PHE A 81 -1.27 -4.88 -5.62
N ALA A 82 -1.42 -5.56 -4.48
CA ALA A 82 -0.28 -6.01 -3.70
C ALA A 82 0.40 -7.17 -4.44
N LEU A 83 1.75 -7.17 -4.49
CA LEU A 83 2.51 -8.17 -5.24
C LEU A 83 2.63 -9.49 -4.47
N THR A 84 2.98 -9.42 -3.18
CA THR A 84 3.15 -10.60 -2.31
C THR A 84 2.47 -10.39 -0.95
N PRO A 85 2.32 -11.44 -0.13
CA PRO A 85 1.81 -11.31 1.24
C PRO A 85 2.90 -10.93 2.26
N ILE A 86 4.14 -10.66 1.83
CA ILE A 86 5.25 -10.36 2.74
C ILE A 86 5.08 -8.97 3.34
N LEU A 87 5.29 -8.88 4.66
CA LEU A 87 5.22 -7.66 5.45
C LEU A 87 6.55 -7.37 6.13
N CYS A 88 6.71 -6.15 6.65
CA CYS A 88 7.87 -5.71 7.45
C CYS A 88 9.22 -5.84 6.72
N GLY A 89 9.23 -5.95 5.39
CA GLY A 89 10.43 -6.22 4.61
C GLY A 89 11.04 -7.60 4.88
N ASP A 90 10.39 -8.46 5.66
CA ASP A 90 10.94 -9.74 6.09
C ASP A 90 10.82 -10.81 5.01
N ARG A 91 11.63 -10.69 3.96
CA ARG A 91 11.69 -11.68 2.87
C ARG A 91 12.16 -13.04 3.36
N ASN A 92 12.92 -13.07 4.47
CA ASN A 92 13.38 -14.31 5.10
C ASN A 92 12.21 -15.15 5.64
N ALA A 93 11.09 -14.51 6.01
CA ALA A 93 9.87 -15.23 6.42
C ALA A 93 9.30 -16.12 5.30
N ALA A 94 9.53 -15.79 4.03
CA ALA A 94 9.20 -16.64 2.90
C ALA A 94 10.25 -17.74 2.65
N GLY A 95 11.47 -17.58 3.16
CA GLY A 95 12.57 -18.51 2.96
C GLY A 95 12.84 -18.76 1.46
N PRO A 96 13.05 -20.03 1.06
CA PRO A 96 13.28 -20.37 -0.35
C PRO A 96 12.15 -19.95 -1.29
N ARG A 97 10.93 -19.80 -0.80
CA ARG A 97 9.76 -19.40 -1.59
C ARG A 97 9.79 -17.93 -2.02
N TRP A 98 10.69 -17.09 -1.48
CA TRP A 98 10.78 -15.69 -1.92
C TRP A 98 10.97 -15.56 -3.43
N ASN A 99 11.90 -16.32 -4.02
CA ASN A 99 12.13 -16.29 -5.45
C ASN A 99 10.93 -16.81 -6.26
N GLU A 100 10.20 -17.79 -5.73
CA GLU A 100 8.97 -18.30 -6.34
C GLU A 100 7.86 -17.24 -6.31
N LEU A 101 7.69 -16.52 -5.20
CA LEU A 101 6.73 -15.42 -5.07
C LEU A 101 7.04 -14.28 -6.07
N VAL A 102 8.31 -13.93 -6.22
CA VAL A 102 8.77 -12.93 -7.20
C VAL A 102 8.47 -13.40 -8.63
N ALA A 103 8.80 -14.64 -8.95
CA ALA A 103 8.56 -15.20 -10.28
C ALA A 103 7.05 -15.31 -10.60
N ASP A 104 6.23 -15.68 -9.62
CA ASP A 104 4.77 -15.74 -9.75
C ASP A 104 4.19 -14.33 -9.98
N ALA A 105 4.61 -13.33 -9.20
CA ALA A 105 4.21 -11.94 -9.39
C ALA A 105 4.56 -11.43 -10.80
N TRP A 106 5.76 -11.73 -11.29
CA TRP A 106 6.16 -11.40 -12.66
C TRP A 106 5.29 -12.07 -13.71
N SER A 107 5.02 -13.37 -13.56
CA SER A 107 4.21 -14.14 -14.49
C SER A 107 2.78 -13.59 -14.57
N LYS A 108 2.16 -13.36 -13.42
CA LYS A 108 0.81 -12.82 -13.34
C LYS A 108 0.72 -11.40 -13.90
N LEU A 109 1.66 -10.53 -13.56
CA LEU A 109 1.65 -9.16 -14.04
C LEU A 109 1.75 -9.08 -15.57
N ARG A 110 2.59 -9.91 -16.19
CA ARG A 110 2.69 -10.01 -17.66
C ARG A 110 1.42 -10.52 -18.33
N GLN A 111 0.67 -11.39 -17.66
CA GLN A 111 -0.62 -11.88 -18.16
C GLN A 111 -1.71 -10.81 -18.00
N LEU A 112 -1.72 -10.08 -16.90
CA LEU A 112 -2.75 -9.09 -16.58
C LEU A 112 -2.58 -7.77 -17.34
N ALA A 113 -1.34 -7.35 -17.62
CA ALA A 113 -1.09 -6.05 -18.22
C ALA A 113 -1.81 -5.83 -19.57
N PRO A 114 -1.80 -6.76 -20.54
CA PRO A 114 -2.57 -6.61 -21.78
C PRO A 114 -4.09 -6.62 -21.52
N LEU A 115 -4.60 -7.48 -20.64
CA LEU A 115 -6.02 -7.55 -20.32
C LEU A 115 -6.52 -6.25 -19.69
N ALA A 116 -5.73 -5.67 -18.79
CA ALA A 116 -6.03 -4.39 -18.17
C ALA A 116 -6.01 -3.25 -19.20
N ALA A 117 -5.05 -3.26 -20.14
CA ALA A 117 -4.99 -2.28 -21.22
C ALA A 117 -6.23 -2.33 -22.12
N GLU A 118 -6.66 -3.52 -22.50
CA GLU A 118 -7.91 -3.74 -23.29
C GLU A 118 -9.15 -3.29 -22.50
N ALA A 119 -9.15 -3.47 -21.18
CA ALA A 119 -10.23 -3.03 -20.30
C ALA A 119 -10.21 -1.51 -20.02
N GLY A 120 -9.19 -0.78 -20.45
CA GLY A 120 -9.00 0.64 -20.13
C GLY A 120 -8.68 0.90 -18.65
N VAL A 121 -8.10 -0.08 -17.98
CA VAL A 121 -7.73 -0.05 -16.56
C VAL A 121 -6.20 -0.06 -16.43
N THR A 122 -5.64 0.88 -15.68
CA THR A 122 -4.21 0.86 -15.33
C THR A 122 -4.00 -0.04 -14.11
N ILE A 123 -3.08 -0.98 -14.20
CA ILE A 123 -2.59 -1.72 -13.04
C ILE A 123 -1.67 -0.81 -12.24
N ALA A 124 -1.91 -0.69 -10.94
CA ALA A 124 -1.00 0.01 -10.03
C ALA A 124 -0.52 -0.96 -8.94
N ILE A 125 0.77 -1.32 -8.99
CA ILE A 125 1.40 -2.20 -8.00
C ILE A 125 1.78 -1.40 -6.77
N GLU A 126 1.42 -1.89 -5.60
CA GLU A 126 1.69 -1.18 -4.34
C GLU A 126 3.06 -1.53 -3.78
N ASN A 127 3.76 -0.53 -3.23
CA ASN A 127 4.87 -0.76 -2.32
C ASN A 127 4.34 -1.25 -0.96
N HIS A 128 3.95 -2.54 -0.91
CA HIS A 128 3.27 -3.15 0.23
C HIS A 128 4.24 -3.77 1.25
N GLN A 129 5.39 -3.13 1.51
CA GLN A 129 6.41 -3.54 2.49
C GLN A 129 7.34 -4.70 2.02
N ASP A 130 7.33 -5.05 0.76
CA ASP A 130 8.03 -6.23 0.22
C ASP A 130 9.14 -5.90 -0.79
N PHE A 131 8.93 -4.88 -1.64
CA PHE A 131 9.86 -4.51 -2.71
C PHE A 131 10.46 -3.12 -2.50
N THR A 132 11.73 -2.99 -2.89
CA THR A 132 12.44 -1.71 -2.96
C THR A 132 11.95 -0.85 -4.12
N SER A 133 12.25 0.45 -4.08
CA SER A 133 11.90 1.39 -5.15
C SER A 133 12.41 0.95 -6.52
N ALA A 134 13.65 0.48 -6.60
CA ALA A 134 14.26 0.02 -7.85
C ALA A 134 13.59 -1.24 -8.42
N GLU A 135 13.20 -2.18 -7.56
CA GLU A 135 12.48 -3.38 -7.96
C GLU A 135 11.09 -3.04 -8.50
N LEU A 136 10.36 -2.11 -7.85
CA LEU A 136 9.06 -1.67 -8.31
C LEU A 136 9.14 -0.97 -9.68
N VAL A 137 10.12 -0.08 -9.88
CA VAL A 137 10.34 0.55 -11.19
C VAL A 137 10.65 -0.50 -12.24
N LYS A 138 11.44 -1.53 -11.91
CA LYS A 138 11.71 -2.64 -12.82
C LYS A 138 10.43 -3.39 -13.22
N PHE A 139 9.53 -3.68 -12.25
CA PHE A 139 8.22 -4.26 -12.56
C PHE A 139 7.44 -3.40 -13.56
N CYS A 140 7.36 -2.09 -13.34
CA CYS A 140 6.65 -1.18 -14.25
C CYS A 140 7.27 -1.15 -15.64
N THR A 141 8.59 -1.04 -15.72
CA THR A 141 9.32 -0.93 -17.00
C THR A 141 9.17 -2.20 -17.83
N ASP A 142 9.30 -3.36 -17.22
CA ASP A 142 9.27 -4.65 -17.91
C ASP A 142 7.83 -5.10 -18.27
N ALA A 143 6.82 -4.67 -17.49
CA ALA A 143 5.43 -5.02 -17.76
C ALA A 143 4.74 -4.06 -18.75
N GLY A 144 5.31 -2.88 -18.98
CA GLY A 144 4.85 -1.93 -19.99
C GLY A 144 4.08 -0.72 -19.44
N PRO A 145 3.66 0.21 -20.31
CA PRO A 145 3.18 1.54 -19.93
C PRO A 145 1.85 1.54 -19.15
N ASN A 146 1.10 0.44 -19.21
CA ASN A 146 -0.17 0.29 -18.51
C ASN A 146 0.01 -0.20 -17.05
N VAL A 147 1.25 -0.29 -16.58
CA VAL A 147 1.58 -0.64 -15.20
C VAL A 147 2.26 0.55 -14.53
N GLY A 148 1.78 0.92 -13.36
CA GLY A 148 2.33 1.98 -12.53
C GLY A 148 2.37 1.56 -11.08
N ILE A 149 2.56 2.52 -10.18
CA ILE A 149 2.75 2.29 -8.74
C ILE A 149 1.62 2.95 -7.95
N VAL A 150 1.07 2.22 -6.99
CA VAL A 150 0.41 2.83 -5.83
C VAL A 150 1.48 3.19 -4.83
N PHE A 151 1.61 4.45 -4.54
CA PHE A 151 2.57 4.94 -3.57
C PHE A 151 1.96 4.97 -2.17
N ASP A 152 2.22 3.94 -1.37
CA ASP A 152 1.99 3.99 0.07
C ASP A 152 3.14 4.74 0.74
N THR A 153 2.80 5.92 1.26
CA THR A 153 3.78 6.90 1.73
C THR A 153 4.68 6.41 2.85
N ALA A 154 4.19 5.54 3.73
CA ALA A 154 4.93 5.05 4.88
C ALA A 154 5.64 3.70 4.65
N ASN A 155 5.28 2.97 3.59
CA ASN A 155 5.86 1.65 3.31
C ASN A 155 7.26 1.70 2.70
N THR A 156 7.93 2.83 2.76
CA THR A 156 9.37 2.98 2.47
C THR A 156 10.23 2.48 3.63
N PHE A 157 9.77 2.68 4.88
CA PHE A 157 10.46 2.24 6.09
C PHE A 157 10.62 0.71 6.17
N PRO A 158 9.58 -0.09 5.90
CA PRO A 158 9.69 -1.56 5.92
C PRO A 158 10.79 -2.14 5.04
N VAL A 159 11.19 -1.48 3.97
CA VAL A 159 12.26 -1.94 3.08
C VAL A 159 13.59 -1.19 3.29
N ALA A 160 13.72 -0.50 4.43
CA ALA A 160 14.89 0.27 4.82
C ALA A 160 15.35 1.27 3.74
N GLU A 161 14.40 2.03 3.15
CA GLU A 161 14.67 3.11 2.21
C GLU A 161 14.22 4.46 2.79
N SER A 162 14.99 5.51 2.50
CA SER A 162 14.62 6.88 2.84
C SER A 162 13.34 7.27 2.08
N PRO A 163 12.31 7.82 2.76
CA PRO A 163 11.08 8.23 2.08
C PRO A 163 11.31 9.16 0.88
N LEU A 164 12.23 10.11 0.99
CA LEU A 164 12.50 11.07 -0.09
C LEU A 164 13.24 10.42 -1.27
N ASP A 165 14.19 9.52 -1.01
CA ASP A 165 14.93 8.85 -2.08
C ASP A 165 14.02 7.85 -2.80
N PHE A 166 13.23 7.09 -2.05
CA PHE A 166 12.19 6.21 -2.59
C PHE A 166 11.26 6.99 -3.50
N THR A 167 10.71 8.12 -3.01
CA THR A 167 9.80 8.98 -3.78
C THR A 167 10.42 9.47 -5.09
N ARG A 168 11.68 9.94 -5.06
CA ARG A 168 12.37 10.40 -6.28
C ARG A 168 12.46 9.32 -7.35
N ILE A 169 12.72 8.09 -6.93
CA ILE A 169 12.89 6.96 -7.84
C ILE A 169 11.55 6.58 -8.48
N ILE A 170 10.48 6.48 -7.70
CA ILE A 170 9.19 5.98 -8.19
C ILE A 170 8.30 7.05 -8.81
N ALA A 171 8.53 8.34 -8.54
CA ALA A 171 7.62 9.45 -8.88
C ALA A 171 7.08 9.41 -10.32
N PRO A 172 7.87 9.13 -11.38
CA PRO A 172 7.34 9.07 -12.75
C PRO A 172 6.31 7.95 -12.97
N HIS A 173 6.34 6.92 -12.15
CA HIS A 173 5.52 5.71 -12.28
C HIS A 173 4.28 5.70 -11.39
N VAL A 174 4.13 6.67 -10.49
CA VAL A 174 2.98 6.74 -9.56
C VAL A 174 1.68 6.96 -10.33
N ARG A 175 0.62 6.26 -9.94
CA ARG A 175 -0.74 6.41 -10.51
C ARG A 175 -1.80 6.64 -9.45
N TYR A 176 -1.50 6.30 -8.22
CA TYR A 176 -2.39 6.37 -7.07
C TYR A 176 -1.56 6.45 -5.79
N ALA A 177 -2.08 7.03 -4.72
CA ALA A 177 -1.38 7.07 -3.45
C ALA A 177 -2.23 6.55 -2.28
N HIS A 178 -1.57 5.85 -1.37
CA HIS A 178 -2.08 5.58 -0.03
C HIS A 178 -1.38 6.51 0.97
N LEU A 179 -2.19 7.28 1.69
CA LEU A 179 -1.72 8.19 2.73
C LEU A 179 -1.69 7.43 4.05
N LYS A 180 -0.52 7.04 4.45
CA LYS A 180 -0.22 6.31 5.68
C LYS A 180 0.92 6.97 6.40
N ASP A 181 0.92 6.92 7.73
CA ASP A 181 2.01 7.43 8.55
C ASP A 181 2.32 6.48 9.70
N TYR A 182 3.54 6.57 10.20
CA TYR A 182 4.02 5.80 11.34
C TYR A 182 4.82 6.67 12.30
N ASN A 183 4.56 6.49 13.59
CA ASN A 183 5.55 6.75 14.62
C ASN A 183 6.56 5.60 14.66
N VAL A 184 7.82 5.92 14.94
CA VAL A 184 8.91 4.96 14.94
C VAL A 184 9.46 4.77 16.34
N GLN A 185 9.49 3.52 16.81
CA GLN A 185 10.15 3.12 18.05
C GLN A 185 11.34 2.21 17.72
N PHE A 186 12.55 2.61 18.13
CA PHE A 186 13.72 1.75 17.95
C PHE A 186 13.72 0.59 18.94
N THR A 187 14.23 -0.55 18.49
CA THR A 187 14.38 -1.79 19.26
C THR A 187 15.79 -2.34 19.06
N PRO A 188 16.26 -3.31 19.88
CA PRO A 188 17.54 -3.96 19.64
C PRO A 188 17.67 -4.65 18.28
N GLU A 189 16.55 -5.06 17.68
CA GLU A 189 16.52 -5.77 16.38
C GLU A 189 16.27 -4.84 15.17
N GLY A 190 15.88 -3.58 15.42
CA GLY A 190 15.55 -2.64 14.35
C GLY A 190 14.59 -1.55 14.82
N TYR A 191 13.37 -1.49 14.26
CA TYR A 191 12.34 -0.57 14.73
C TYR A 191 10.93 -1.12 14.53
N ARG A 192 10.03 -0.63 15.38
CA ARG A 192 8.59 -0.82 15.25
C ARG A 192 7.98 0.40 14.60
N LEU A 193 7.05 0.15 13.70
CA LEU A 193 6.27 1.16 13.00
C LEU A 193 4.83 1.10 13.54
N ILE A 194 4.46 2.14 14.27
CA ILE A 194 3.17 2.25 14.95
C ILE A 194 2.32 3.24 14.18
N ARG A 195 1.19 2.82 13.66
CA ARG A 195 0.32 3.69 12.87
C ARG A 195 -0.16 4.89 13.67
N CYS A 196 -0.18 6.04 13.01
CA CYS A 196 -0.70 7.30 13.54
C CYS A 196 -1.47 8.04 12.45
N ALA A 197 -2.10 9.14 12.81
CA ALA A 197 -2.74 10.01 11.82
C ALA A 197 -1.70 10.56 10.83
N SER A 198 -2.09 10.73 9.57
CA SER A 198 -1.20 11.25 8.53
C SER A 198 -0.76 12.67 8.88
N GLY A 199 0.54 12.89 8.99
CA GLY A 199 1.17 14.15 9.41
C GLY A 199 1.68 14.17 10.84
N ASP A 200 1.29 13.20 11.69
CA ASP A 200 1.75 13.11 13.08
C ASP A 200 2.97 12.20 13.26
N GLY A 201 3.39 11.53 12.19
CA GLY A 201 4.47 10.54 12.20
C GLY A 201 5.76 11.01 11.53
N ALA A 202 6.49 10.02 10.99
CA ALA A 202 7.82 10.21 10.42
C ALA A 202 7.80 10.51 8.90
N VAL A 203 6.63 10.45 8.25
CA VAL A 203 6.51 10.66 6.80
C VAL A 203 6.62 12.14 6.45
N PRO A 204 7.60 12.56 5.63
CA PRO A 204 7.76 13.94 5.21
C PRO A 204 6.83 14.29 4.03
N PHE A 205 5.51 14.31 4.27
CA PHE A 205 4.48 14.46 3.24
C PHE A 205 4.71 15.65 2.32
N LYS A 206 5.06 16.81 2.89
CA LYS A 206 5.24 18.05 2.11
C LYS A 206 6.29 17.86 1.03
N GLU A 207 7.48 17.40 1.42
CA GLU A 207 8.61 17.21 0.50
C GLU A 207 8.34 16.09 -0.51
N MET A 208 7.64 15.03 -0.08
CA MET A 208 7.25 13.94 -0.96
C MET A 208 6.26 14.41 -2.02
N PHE A 209 5.25 15.19 -1.65
CA PHE A 209 4.28 15.74 -2.61
C PHE A 209 4.89 16.82 -3.52
N GLU A 210 5.88 17.57 -3.06
CA GLU A 210 6.66 18.47 -3.92
C GLU A 210 7.43 17.70 -5.01
N ILE A 211 7.94 16.51 -4.69
CA ILE A 211 8.60 15.64 -5.68
C ILE A 211 7.56 15.07 -6.66
N ILE A 212 6.47 14.51 -6.16
CA ILE A 212 5.39 13.92 -6.98
C ILE A 212 4.75 14.95 -7.90
N GLY A 213 4.53 16.18 -7.41
CA GLY A 213 3.92 17.28 -8.16
C GLY A 213 4.71 17.74 -9.38
N LYS A 214 6.01 17.42 -9.46
CA LYS A 214 6.81 17.66 -10.67
C LYS A 214 6.46 16.72 -11.84
N HIS A 215 5.82 15.59 -11.54
CA HIS A 215 5.44 14.56 -12.51
C HIS A 215 3.93 14.47 -12.75
N HIS A 216 3.12 14.88 -11.76
CA HIS A 216 1.67 14.71 -11.77
C HIS A 216 1.00 16.01 -11.29
N GLN A 217 0.12 16.58 -12.12
CA GLN A 217 -0.68 17.76 -11.74
C GLN A 217 -1.76 17.41 -10.72
N THR A 218 -2.31 16.21 -10.84
CA THR A 218 -3.29 15.64 -9.91
C THR A 218 -2.95 14.18 -9.69
N LEU A 219 -3.13 13.71 -8.45
CA LEU A 219 -2.95 12.31 -8.10
C LEU A 219 -4.12 11.89 -7.19
N PRO A 220 -4.94 10.91 -7.58
CA PRO A 220 -5.92 10.36 -6.67
C PRO A 220 -5.24 9.66 -5.50
N ALA A 221 -5.83 9.79 -4.32
CA ALA A 221 -5.30 9.20 -3.10
C ALA A 221 -6.41 8.72 -2.17
N ALA A 222 -6.10 7.71 -1.36
CA ALA A 222 -6.92 7.29 -0.23
C ALA A 222 -6.13 7.36 1.07
N ILE A 223 -6.81 7.61 2.17
CA ILE A 223 -6.24 7.46 3.50
C ILE A 223 -6.32 5.98 3.86
N GLU A 224 -5.17 5.37 4.16
CA GLU A 224 -5.13 4.00 4.65
C GLU A 224 -5.19 3.99 6.18
N ILE A 225 -6.38 3.69 6.70
CA ILE A 225 -6.61 3.53 8.13
C ILE A 225 -6.30 2.08 8.52
N GLY A 226 -5.61 1.89 9.63
CA GLY A 226 -5.40 0.57 10.18
C GLY A 226 -4.76 0.65 11.56
N ALA A 227 -5.48 0.17 12.56
CA ALA A 227 -5.08 0.16 13.96
C ALA A 227 -4.85 -1.29 14.42
N LEU A 228 -3.99 -2.02 13.72
CA LEU A 228 -3.59 -3.38 14.08
C LEU A 228 -2.28 -3.36 14.89
N GLU A 229 -1.61 -4.49 14.98
CA GLU A 229 -0.29 -4.61 15.59
C GLU A 229 0.75 -3.71 14.89
N ALA A 230 1.74 -3.25 15.65
CA ALA A 230 2.87 -2.53 15.09
C ALA A 230 3.68 -3.42 14.14
N ARG A 231 4.21 -2.82 13.07
CA ARG A 231 5.09 -3.51 12.12
C ARG A 231 6.52 -3.53 12.66
N HIS A 232 7.07 -4.70 12.95
CA HIS A 232 8.45 -4.83 13.43
C HIS A 232 9.41 -5.13 12.29
N VAL A 233 10.20 -4.15 11.91
CA VAL A 233 11.24 -4.25 10.89
C VAL A 233 12.57 -4.59 11.57
N ARG A 234 13.05 -5.83 11.44
CA ARG A 234 14.20 -6.37 12.15
C ARG A 234 15.53 -6.14 11.43
N LEU A 235 15.73 -4.98 10.82
CA LEU A 235 16.86 -4.69 9.94
C LEU A 235 18.24 -4.72 10.62
N PHE A 236 18.32 -4.81 11.95
CA PHE A 236 19.59 -5.00 12.68
C PHE A 236 19.96 -6.46 12.85
N THR A 237 19.10 -7.39 12.39
CA THR A 237 19.42 -8.83 12.37
C THR A 237 19.93 -9.25 10.98
N PRO A 238 20.98 -10.08 10.90
CA PRO A 238 21.57 -10.47 9.61
C PRO A 238 20.61 -11.21 8.69
N ASP A 239 19.73 -12.02 9.24
CA ASP A 239 18.77 -12.85 8.52
C ASP A 239 17.69 -12.03 7.80
N TRP A 240 17.30 -10.86 8.33
CA TRP A 240 16.34 -9.97 7.68
C TRP A 240 16.79 -9.51 6.28
N TRP A 241 18.11 -9.41 6.05
CA TRP A 241 18.66 -8.99 4.76
C TRP A 241 18.63 -10.06 3.67
N THR A 242 18.18 -11.28 4.00
CA THR A 242 18.01 -12.35 3.02
C THR A 242 17.09 -11.92 1.89
N GLY A 243 17.53 -12.10 0.63
CA GLY A 243 16.76 -11.70 -0.56
C GLY A 243 16.87 -10.22 -0.94
N TYR A 244 17.62 -9.42 -0.19
CA TYR A 244 17.95 -8.05 -0.59
C TYR A 244 19.28 -7.99 -1.35
N ALA A 245 19.34 -7.11 -2.37
CA ALA A 245 20.61 -6.72 -2.94
C ALA A 245 21.44 -5.91 -1.91
N PRO A 246 22.78 -5.95 -1.96
CA PRO A 246 23.63 -5.13 -1.08
C PRO A 246 23.24 -3.65 -1.18
N LYS A 247 22.99 -3.02 -0.01
CA LYS A 247 22.70 -1.58 0.07
C LYS A 247 24.00 -0.80 0.32
N GLN A 248 24.06 0.39 -0.27
CA GLN A 248 25.13 1.33 0.09
C GLN A 248 24.93 1.85 1.50
N ALA A 249 26.03 2.02 2.25
CA ALA A 249 25.98 2.51 3.63
C ALA A 249 25.31 3.89 3.75
N SER A 250 25.54 4.79 2.78
CA SER A 250 24.89 6.10 2.74
C SER A 250 23.37 6.03 2.57
N ALA A 251 22.86 5.09 1.76
CA ALA A 251 21.43 4.89 1.58
C ALA A 251 20.77 4.35 2.87
N LEU A 252 21.43 3.41 3.54
CA LEU A 252 20.96 2.91 4.83
C LEU A 252 20.98 4.00 5.90
N ALA A 253 22.06 4.81 5.95
CA ALA A 253 22.16 5.94 6.88
C ALA A 253 21.03 6.96 6.65
N ALA A 254 20.67 7.26 5.41
CA ALA A 254 19.55 8.15 5.09
C ALA A 254 18.20 7.58 5.55
N ALA A 255 17.97 6.27 5.39
CA ALA A 255 16.77 5.60 5.88
C ALA A 255 16.68 5.65 7.42
N LEU A 256 17.77 5.36 8.12
CA LEU A 256 17.84 5.43 9.59
C LEU A 256 17.65 6.86 10.10
N LEU A 257 18.23 7.86 9.42
CA LEU A 257 18.04 9.26 9.77
C LEU A 257 16.56 9.68 9.62
N ALA A 258 15.89 9.22 8.56
CA ALA A 258 14.45 9.47 8.38
C ALA A 258 13.63 8.84 9.52
N ALA A 259 13.94 7.60 9.91
CA ALA A 259 13.30 6.93 11.03
C ALA A 259 13.55 7.62 12.39
N GLN A 260 14.70 8.31 12.55
CA GLN A 260 15.04 9.05 13.77
C GLN A 260 14.28 10.38 13.94
N ARG A 261 13.76 10.98 12.87
CA ARG A 261 13.22 12.34 12.90
C ARG A 261 12.06 12.53 13.89
N ASN A 262 11.16 11.54 13.94
CA ASN A 262 10.00 11.55 14.83
C ASN A 262 9.95 10.26 15.66
N LYS A 263 11.11 9.80 16.13
CA LYS A 263 11.14 8.61 16.97
C LYS A 263 10.45 8.87 18.30
N LEU A 264 9.75 7.87 18.76
CA LEU A 264 9.18 7.84 20.10
C LEU A 264 10.28 7.63 21.15
N ALA A 265 10.01 8.04 22.40
CA ALA A 265 10.94 7.79 23.51
C ALA A 265 11.13 6.28 23.73
N ASP A 266 12.34 5.86 24.16
CA ASP A 266 12.69 4.44 24.17
C ASP A 266 12.04 3.66 25.32
N ASP A 267 11.51 4.36 26.35
CA ASP A 267 11.00 3.81 27.61
C ASP A 267 9.47 3.79 27.74
N ALA A 268 8.74 4.32 26.75
CA ALA A 268 7.28 4.34 26.82
C ALA A 268 6.64 3.03 26.34
N ASP A 269 5.47 2.70 26.82
CA ASP A 269 4.66 1.58 26.31
C ASP A 269 3.94 2.00 25.03
N TYR A 270 4.49 1.62 23.89
CA TYR A 270 3.95 1.90 22.56
C TYR A 270 3.19 0.72 21.95
N ARG A 271 2.66 -0.16 22.78
CA ARG A 271 1.73 -1.17 22.27
C ARG A 271 0.49 -0.47 21.70
N THR A 272 0.08 -0.94 20.51
CA THR A 272 -1.17 -0.46 19.91
C THR A 272 -2.37 -0.90 20.77
N PRO A 273 -3.55 -0.26 20.63
CA PRO A 273 -4.77 -0.73 21.29
C PRO A 273 -5.06 -2.22 21.01
N TRP A 274 -4.78 -2.67 19.79
CA TRP A 274 -4.89 -4.09 19.43
C TRP A 274 -3.97 -4.99 20.26
N GLU A 275 -2.70 -4.61 20.41
CA GLU A 275 -1.71 -5.36 21.19
C GLU A 275 -2.02 -5.35 22.70
N LYS A 276 -2.74 -4.32 23.18
CA LYS A 276 -3.23 -4.22 24.57
C LYS A 276 -4.52 -4.97 24.80
N GLN A 277 -5.15 -5.51 23.75
CA GLN A 277 -6.46 -6.16 23.78
C GLN A 277 -7.57 -5.22 24.29
N GLU A 278 -7.46 -3.93 24.04
CA GLU A 278 -8.45 -2.92 24.36
C GLU A 278 -9.71 -3.09 23.48
N ASP A 279 -10.83 -2.48 23.88
CA ASP A 279 -12.12 -2.65 23.22
C ASP A 279 -12.12 -2.23 21.76
N GLY A 280 -13.00 -2.85 20.95
CA GLY A 280 -13.05 -2.72 19.51
C GLY A 280 -13.20 -1.28 19.00
N ASP A 281 -13.83 -0.39 19.77
CA ASP A 281 -13.97 1.03 19.40
C ASP A 281 -12.63 1.78 19.46
N ALA A 282 -11.70 1.36 20.33
CA ALA A 282 -10.33 1.89 20.37
C ALA A 282 -9.47 1.40 19.19
N LEU A 283 -9.92 0.39 18.46
CA LEU A 283 -9.21 -0.16 17.29
C LEU A 283 -9.53 0.56 15.98
N ILE A 284 -10.53 1.44 15.99
CA ILE A 284 -11.01 2.16 14.79
C ILE A 284 -10.48 3.59 14.77
N ASN A 285 -10.02 4.09 15.89
CA ASN A 285 -9.42 5.43 16.03
C ASN A 285 -7.86 5.35 15.91
#